data_ee61f0c0b0e95a60ecb4f5393db742c3
#
_entry.id   ee61f0c0b0e95a60ecb4f5393db742c3
#
_cell.length_a   1.000
_cell.length_b   1.000
_cell.length_c   1.000
_cell.angle_alpha   90.00
_cell.angle_beta   90.00
_cell.angle_gamma   90.00
#
_symmetry.space_group_name_H-M   'P 1'
#
loop_
_entity.id
_entity.type
_entity.pdbx_description
1 polymer ?
#
loop_
_entity_poly.entity_id
_entity_poly.type
_entity_poly.pdbx_seq_one_letter_code
_entity_poly.pdbx_strand_id
1 'polypeptide(L)'
;MQKNIRKLLSIGLTAAALAVSTFASASTDLSGKSWSEIEELAKKEGKLTVSVWYLQPQFRNFVKEFENQYGIKVKVPEGTLDGNINKLIAEKNLETGKMDVVVLNADRLGNVAKNDILVKLNNLPNFDKLNHHLQGVELGDMAVGYWGNQTGLD
;
A
#
# COMPACT_ATOMS: atom_id res chain seq x y z
N MET A 1 17.75 -32.67 67.70
CA MET A 1 17.95 -31.32 67.21
C MET A 1 18.26 -31.44 65.71
N GLN A 2 17.24 -31.27 64.85
CA GLN A 2 17.42 -31.27 63.40
C GLN A 2 17.00 -29.91 62.87
N LYS A 3 17.94 -29.18 62.22
CA LYS A 3 17.72 -27.92 61.55
C LYS A 3 17.31 -28.20 60.13
N ASN A 4 16.06 -27.88 59.77
CA ASN A 4 15.55 -27.90 58.40
C ASN A 4 16.00 -26.64 57.65
N ILE A 5 16.87 -26.81 56.66
CA ILE A 5 17.23 -25.77 55.71
C ILE A 5 16.24 -25.84 54.55
N ARG A 6 15.32 -24.89 54.49
CA ARG A 6 14.45 -24.67 53.31
C ARG A 6 15.25 -23.95 52.24
N LYS A 7 15.53 -24.63 51.13
CA LYS A 7 16.05 -24.03 49.91
C LYS A 7 14.89 -23.33 49.20
N LEU A 8 14.93 -22.01 49.15
CA LEU A 8 14.08 -21.20 48.27
C LEU A 8 14.62 -21.28 46.84
N LEU A 9 13.91 -21.96 45.94
CA LEU A 9 14.11 -21.85 44.50
C LEU A 9 13.45 -20.55 44.02
N SER A 10 14.24 -19.55 43.70
CA SER A 10 13.80 -18.38 42.97
C SER A 10 13.69 -18.72 41.48
N ILE A 11 12.46 -18.92 41.02
CA ILE A 11 12.17 -19.01 39.58
C ILE A 11 12.20 -17.59 39.01
N GLY A 12 13.27 -17.28 38.30
CA GLY A 12 13.38 -16.06 37.55
C GLY A 12 12.46 -16.11 36.35
N LEU A 13 11.34 -15.38 36.41
CA LEU A 13 10.44 -15.18 35.30
C LEU A 13 11.07 -14.10 34.38
N THR A 14 11.81 -14.52 33.36
CA THR A 14 12.25 -13.63 32.27
C THR A 14 11.05 -13.30 31.39
N ALA A 15 10.44 -12.15 31.65
CA ALA A 15 9.46 -11.57 30.75
C ALA A 15 10.17 -11.14 29.45
N ALA A 16 10.06 -11.97 28.41
CA ALA A 16 10.43 -11.55 27.06
C ALA A 16 9.39 -10.51 26.60
N ALA A 17 9.77 -9.23 26.68
CA ALA A 17 8.99 -8.16 26.10
C ALA A 17 9.06 -8.29 24.56
N LEU A 18 8.03 -8.85 23.96
CA LEU A 18 7.78 -8.75 22.53
C LEU A 18 7.48 -7.27 22.24
N ALA A 19 8.49 -6.55 21.78
CA ALA A 19 8.32 -5.23 21.21
C ALA A 19 7.52 -5.39 19.90
N VAL A 20 6.20 -5.30 19.98
CA VAL A 20 5.35 -5.10 18.81
C VAL A 20 5.62 -3.69 18.33
N SER A 21 6.52 -3.56 17.36
CA SER A 21 6.74 -2.31 16.64
C SER A 21 5.46 -2.02 15.85
N THR A 22 4.58 -1.21 16.40
CA THR A 22 3.50 -0.59 15.65
C THR A 22 4.16 0.39 14.68
N PHE A 23 4.38 -0.04 13.45
CA PHE A 23 4.75 0.88 12.39
C PHE A 23 3.53 1.75 12.10
N ALA A 24 3.51 2.95 12.67
CA ALA A 24 2.64 4.00 12.19
C ALA A 24 3.08 4.26 10.73
N SER A 25 2.19 3.99 9.78
CA SER A 25 2.38 4.42 8.40
C SER A 25 2.17 5.93 8.32
N ALA A 26 3.11 6.70 8.88
CA ALA A 26 3.31 8.06 8.42
C ALA A 26 3.82 7.94 6.98
N SER A 27 3.27 8.73 6.07
CA SER A 27 3.74 8.77 4.69
C SER A 27 5.26 8.97 4.71
N THR A 28 6.00 7.93 4.35
CA THR A 28 7.47 8.01 4.34
C THR A 28 7.85 8.98 3.25
N ASP A 29 8.58 10.05 3.60
CA ASP A 29 9.14 10.94 2.60
C ASP A 29 10.15 10.18 1.74
N LEU A 30 9.83 10.01 0.48
CA LEU A 30 10.66 9.33 -0.52
C LEU A 30 11.55 10.31 -1.30
N SER A 31 11.48 11.61 -1.02
CA SER A 31 12.25 12.64 -1.70
C SER A 31 13.75 12.36 -1.57
N GLY A 32 14.44 12.32 -2.70
CA GLY A 32 15.89 12.12 -2.75
C GLY A 32 16.36 10.68 -2.50
N LYS A 33 15.45 9.71 -2.30
CA LYS A 33 15.82 8.30 -2.18
C LYS A 33 16.07 7.68 -3.55
N SER A 34 17.06 6.81 -3.62
CA SER A 34 17.27 5.94 -4.76
C SER A 34 16.17 4.86 -4.85
N TRP A 35 16.00 4.28 -6.03
CA TRP A 35 15.05 3.17 -6.21
C TRP A 35 15.33 1.99 -5.29
N SER A 36 16.61 1.66 -5.10
CA SER A 36 17.03 0.57 -4.19
C SER A 36 16.61 0.82 -2.75
N GLU A 37 16.76 2.05 -2.25
CA GLU A 37 16.31 2.40 -0.89
C GLU A 37 14.79 2.32 -0.74
N ILE A 38 14.04 2.71 -1.78
CA ILE A 38 12.57 2.58 -1.82
C ILE A 38 12.17 1.11 -1.77
N GLU A 39 12.82 0.24 -2.56
CA GLU A 39 12.55 -1.20 -2.53
C GLU A 39 12.84 -1.84 -1.17
N GLU A 40 13.93 -1.47 -0.52
CA GLU A 40 14.25 -1.97 0.81
C GLU A 40 13.21 -1.56 1.85
N LEU A 41 12.74 -0.32 1.81
CA LEU A 41 11.67 0.16 2.67
C LEU A 41 10.37 -0.62 2.43
N ALA A 42 9.99 -0.83 1.18
CA ALA A 42 8.80 -1.59 0.80
C ALA A 42 8.89 -3.05 1.26
N LYS A 43 10.06 -3.70 1.08
CA LYS A 43 10.31 -5.08 1.57
C LYS A 43 10.23 -5.16 3.09
N LYS A 44 10.71 -4.15 3.79
CA LYS A 44 10.61 -4.07 5.26
C LYS A 44 9.17 -3.91 5.73
N GLU A 45 8.35 -3.16 5.02
CA GLU A 45 6.92 -3.06 5.27
C GLU A 45 6.20 -4.38 4.98
N GLY A 46 6.58 -5.07 3.91
CA GLY A 46 6.22 -6.44 3.57
C GLY A 46 4.77 -6.66 3.15
N LYS A 47 3.98 -5.62 3.00
CA LYS A 47 2.55 -5.70 2.67
C LYS A 47 2.11 -4.54 1.78
N LEU A 48 1.11 -4.78 0.93
CA LEU A 48 0.48 -3.79 0.06
C LEU A 48 -1.00 -4.12 -0.10
N THR A 49 -1.89 -3.14 0.03
CA THR A 49 -3.32 -3.29 -0.28
C THR A 49 -3.64 -2.53 -1.56
N VAL A 50 -4.03 -3.26 -2.61
CA VAL A 50 -4.41 -2.71 -3.90
C VAL A 50 -5.90 -2.91 -4.14
N SER A 51 -6.65 -1.83 -4.19
CA SER A 51 -8.10 -1.87 -4.45
C SER A 51 -8.36 -1.72 -5.93
N VAL A 52 -8.75 -2.82 -6.58
CA VAL A 52 -9.22 -2.88 -7.96
C VAL A 52 -10.71 -3.17 -7.99
N TRP A 53 -11.39 -2.78 -9.07
CA TRP A 53 -12.84 -3.00 -9.23
C TRP A 53 -13.17 -3.95 -10.39
N TYR A 54 -12.22 -4.14 -11.32
CA TYR A 54 -12.41 -4.93 -12.53
C TYR A 54 -11.36 -6.04 -12.62
N LEU A 55 -11.75 -7.21 -13.11
CA LEU A 55 -10.88 -8.37 -13.28
C LEU A 55 -10.10 -8.76 -12.00
N GLN A 56 -10.73 -8.64 -10.84
CA GLN A 56 -10.08 -8.93 -9.54
C GLN A 56 -9.45 -10.32 -9.46
N PRO A 57 -10.07 -11.42 -9.94
CA PRO A 57 -9.42 -12.74 -9.92
C PRO A 57 -8.15 -12.78 -10.76
N GLN A 58 -8.17 -12.17 -11.94
CA GLN A 58 -7.01 -12.09 -12.83
C GLN A 58 -5.91 -11.23 -12.21
N PHE A 59 -6.27 -10.11 -11.60
CA PHE A 59 -5.34 -9.24 -10.92
C PHE A 59 -4.66 -9.95 -9.74
N ARG A 60 -5.39 -10.75 -8.96
CA ARG A 60 -4.81 -11.58 -7.89
C ARG A 60 -3.81 -12.62 -8.40
N ASN A 61 -3.99 -13.11 -9.62
CA ASN A 61 -3.00 -13.98 -10.24
C ASN A 61 -1.78 -13.20 -10.73
N PHE A 62 -1.99 -12.03 -11.33
CA PHE A 62 -0.93 -11.17 -11.81
C PHE A 62 0.01 -10.72 -10.69
N VAL A 63 -0.50 -10.32 -9.54
CA VAL A 63 0.35 -9.84 -8.43
C VAL A 63 1.21 -10.92 -7.78
N LYS A 64 0.98 -12.20 -8.06
CA LYS A 64 1.81 -13.30 -7.53
C LYS A 64 3.27 -13.22 -8.00
N GLU A 65 3.51 -12.77 -9.22
CA GLU A 65 4.87 -12.56 -9.71
C GLU A 65 5.58 -11.46 -8.92
N PHE A 66 4.88 -10.36 -8.64
CA PHE A 66 5.38 -9.29 -7.78
C PHE A 66 5.66 -9.79 -6.36
N GLU A 67 4.74 -10.55 -5.75
CA GLU A 67 4.94 -11.14 -4.43
C GLU A 67 6.17 -12.03 -4.38
N ASN A 68 6.38 -12.87 -5.41
CA ASN A 68 7.53 -13.77 -5.50
C ASN A 68 8.85 -13.02 -5.70
N GLN A 69 8.83 -11.95 -6.49
CA GLN A 69 10.02 -11.17 -6.80
C GLN A 69 10.48 -10.31 -5.61
N TYR A 70 9.54 -9.67 -4.92
CA TYR A 70 9.85 -8.67 -3.90
C TYR A 70 9.64 -9.15 -2.46
N GLY A 71 8.95 -10.28 -2.25
CA GLY A 71 8.62 -10.78 -0.91
C GLY A 71 7.52 -9.95 -0.20
N ILE A 72 6.82 -9.08 -0.93
CA ILE A 72 5.77 -8.20 -0.41
C ILE A 72 4.41 -8.87 -0.62
N LYS A 73 3.62 -9.03 0.43
CA LYS A 73 2.27 -9.60 0.35
C LYS A 73 1.26 -8.59 -0.18
N VAL A 74 0.54 -8.96 -1.25
CA VAL A 74 -0.44 -8.08 -1.90
C VAL A 74 -1.86 -8.53 -1.55
N LYS A 75 -2.59 -7.68 -0.84
CA LYS A 75 -4.01 -7.87 -0.56
C LYS A 75 -4.83 -7.16 -1.64
N VAL A 76 -5.71 -7.91 -2.30
CA VAL A 76 -6.67 -7.39 -3.29
C VAL A 76 -8.09 -7.65 -2.77
N PRO A 77 -8.68 -6.73 -2.01
CA PRO A 77 -10.01 -6.91 -1.44
C PRO A 77 -11.10 -6.87 -2.52
N GLU A 78 -12.24 -7.52 -2.26
CA GLU A 78 -13.43 -7.37 -3.08
C GLU A 78 -13.98 -5.93 -2.98
N GLY A 79 -14.41 -5.39 -4.11
CA GLY A 79 -14.97 -4.04 -4.16
C GLY A 79 -15.49 -3.66 -5.54
N THR A 80 -16.32 -2.63 -5.56
CA THR A 80 -16.76 -1.94 -6.77
C THR A 80 -16.00 -0.63 -6.92
N LEU A 81 -16.00 -0.03 -8.10
CA LEU A 81 -15.35 1.27 -8.35
C LEU A 81 -15.79 2.33 -7.33
N ASP A 82 -17.09 2.58 -7.26
CA ASP A 82 -17.63 3.61 -6.35
C ASP A 82 -17.44 3.23 -4.87
N GLY A 83 -17.55 1.94 -4.54
CA GLY A 83 -17.26 1.44 -3.20
C GLY A 83 -15.83 1.67 -2.76
N ASN A 84 -14.86 1.47 -3.64
CA ASN A 84 -13.44 1.74 -3.37
C ASN A 84 -13.18 3.23 -3.23
N ILE A 85 -13.76 4.07 -4.09
CA ILE A 85 -13.63 5.54 -4.00
C ILE A 85 -14.23 6.06 -2.69
N ASN A 86 -15.42 5.60 -2.31
CA ASN A 86 -16.07 6.02 -1.07
C ASN A 86 -15.25 5.59 0.16
N LYS A 87 -14.67 4.40 0.17
CA LYS A 87 -13.78 3.96 1.25
C LYS A 87 -12.53 4.84 1.33
N LEU A 88 -11.90 5.13 0.20
CA LEU A 88 -10.73 5.98 0.14
C LEU A 88 -11.02 7.37 0.72
N ILE A 89 -12.15 7.98 0.33
CA ILE A 89 -12.59 9.28 0.85
C ILE A 89 -12.89 9.21 2.36
N ALA A 90 -13.49 8.13 2.83
CA ALA A 90 -13.79 7.94 4.25
C ALA A 90 -12.52 7.78 5.10
N GLU A 91 -11.43 7.31 4.51
CA GLU A 91 -10.13 7.14 5.19
C GLU A 91 -9.30 8.44 5.26
N LYS A 92 -9.75 9.54 4.66
CA LYS A 92 -9.03 10.83 4.56
C LYS A 92 -8.44 11.32 5.89
N ASN A 93 -9.14 11.12 7.01
CA ASN A 93 -8.74 11.63 8.32
C ASN A 93 -8.16 10.54 9.23
N LEU A 94 -7.89 9.35 8.69
CA LEU A 94 -7.27 8.27 9.46
C LEU A 94 -5.75 8.41 9.41
N GLU A 95 -5.08 8.28 10.55
CA GLU A 95 -3.62 8.26 10.62
C GLU A 95 -3.03 7.07 9.85
N THR A 96 -3.78 5.97 9.78
CA THR A 96 -3.42 4.77 9.02
C THR A 96 -4.57 4.36 8.13
N GLY A 97 -4.45 4.58 6.83
CA GLY A 97 -5.38 4.06 5.83
C GLY A 97 -5.28 2.54 5.68
N LYS A 98 -6.32 1.94 5.11
CA LYS A 98 -6.35 0.51 4.78
C LYS A 98 -6.09 0.24 3.30
N MET A 99 -5.90 1.29 2.53
CA MET A 99 -5.78 1.26 1.07
C MET A 99 -4.52 2.02 0.66
N ASP A 100 -3.57 1.30 0.07
CA ASP A 100 -2.30 1.89 -0.36
C ASP A 100 -2.35 2.33 -1.82
N VAL A 101 -3.01 1.54 -2.67
CA VAL A 101 -3.20 1.83 -4.09
C VAL A 101 -4.67 1.64 -4.47
N VAL A 102 -5.21 2.59 -5.20
CA VAL A 102 -6.55 2.49 -5.78
C VAL A 102 -6.47 2.53 -7.31
N VAL A 103 -7.14 1.58 -7.95
CA VAL A 103 -7.32 1.57 -9.40
C VAL A 103 -8.69 2.16 -9.71
N LEU A 104 -8.71 3.16 -10.58
CA LEU A 104 -9.93 3.86 -10.96
C LEU A 104 -9.93 4.24 -12.45
N ASN A 105 -11.07 4.59 -12.98
CA ASN A 105 -11.16 5.14 -14.32
C ASN A 105 -10.62 6.57 -14.36
N ALA A 106 -10.01 6.97 -15.48
CA ALA A 106 -9.42 8.29 -15.64
C ALA A 106 -10.43 9.45 -15.41
N ASP A 107 -11.69 9.27 -15.81
CA ASP A 107 -12.77 10.24 -15.59
C ASP A 107 -13.11 10.46 -14.09
N ARG A 108 -12.72 9.54 -13.20
CA ARG A 108 -12.94 9.64 -11.76
C ARG A 108 -11.81 10.36 -11.02
N LEU A 109 -10.65 10.47 -11.64
CA LEU A 109 -9.45 11.06 -11.01
C LEU A 109 -9.73 12.47 -10.46
N GLY A 110 -10.34 13.35 -11.25
CA GLY A 110 -10.64 14.72 -10.81
C GLY A 110 -11.55 14.80 -9.58
N ASN A 111 -12.46 13.85 -9.42
CA ASN A 111 -13.30 13.77 -8.23
C ASN A 111 -12.52 13.33 -6.99
N VAL A 112 -11.63 12.35 -7.13
CA VAL A 112 -10.80 11.85 -6.03
C VAL A 112 -9.74 12.88 -5.62
N ALA A 113 -9.09 13.51 -6.59
CA ALA A 113 -8.06 14.51 -6.36
C ALA A 113 -8.54 15.73 -5.55
N LYS A 114 -9.79 16.16 -5.72
CA LYS A 114 -10.40 17.26 -4.95
C LYS A 114 -10.46 17.00 -3.44
N ASN A 115 -10.32 15.74 -3.03
CA ASN A 115 -10.36 15.38 -1.62
C ASN A 115 -8.99 15.45 -0.94
N ASP A 116 -7.92 15.73 -1.67
CA ASP A 116 -6.56 15.85 -1.13
C ASP A 116 -6.12 14.59 -0.34
N ILE A 117 -6.36 13.42 -0.96
CA ILE A 117 -6.08 12.10 -0.38
C ILE A 117 -5.07 11.29 -1.19
N LEU A 118 -4.67 11.80 -2.36
CA LEU A 118 -3.67 11.18 -3.21
C LEU A 118 -2.30 11.79 -2.93
N VAL A 119 -1.29 10.93 -2.88
CA VAL A 119 0.09 11.38 -2.77
C VAL A 119 0.64 11.81 -4.13
N LYS A 120 1.57 12.76 -4.12
CA LYS A 120 2.30 13.15 -5.32
C LYS A 120 3.38 12.14 -5.65
N LEU A 121 3.49 11.77 -6.91
CA LEU A 121 4.40 10.75 -7.43
C LEU A 121 5.65 11.35 -8.07
N ASN A 122 5.70 12.68 -8.26
CA ASN A 122 6.80 13.38 -8.90
C ASN A 122 8.15 13.26 -8.15
N ASN A 123 8.14 12.75 -6.92
CA ASN A 123 9.34 12.46 -6.14
C ASN A 123 9.95 11.08 -6.47
N LEU A 124 9.27 10.25 -7.27
CA LEU A 124 9.77 8.92 -7.63
C LEU A 124 10.88 9.03 -8.69
N PRO A 125 11.97 8.27 -8.56
CA PRO A 125 13.12 8.35 -9.48
C PRO A 125 12.80 8.01 -10.94
N ASN A 126 11.69 7.31 -11.20
CA ASN A 126 11.25 6.91 -12.53
C ASN A 126 9.99 7.64 -13.01
N PHE A 127 9.57 8.71 -12.32
CA PHE A 127 8.32 9.42 -12.61
C PHE A 127 8.19 9.83 -14.09
N ASP A 128 9.22 10.42 -14.68
CA ASP A 128 9.22 10.88 -16.06
C ASP A 128 9.09 9.75 -17.11
N LYS A 129 9.25 8.48 -16.69
CA LYS A 129 9.10 7.29 -17.53
C LYS A 129 7.70 6.69 -17.48
N LEU A 130 6.85 7.21 -16.61
CA LEU A 130 5.50 6.70 -16.40
C LEU A 130 4.53 7.34 -17.40
N ASN A 131 3.39 6.70 -17.62
CA ASN A 131 2.36 7.22 -18.51
C ASN A 131 1.47 8.20 -17.74
N HIS A 132 1.54 9.49 -18.12
CA HIS A 132 0.78 10.58 -17.49
C HIS A 132 -0.48 10.96 -18.26
N HIS A 133 -0.79 10.25 -19.36
CA HIS A 133 -1.99 10.47 -20.17
C HIS A 133 -2.73 9.16 -20.34
N LEU A 134 -4.04 9.18 -20.20
CA LEU A 134 -4.87 8.00 -20.45
C LEU A 134 -6.21 8.43 -21.02
N GLN A 135 -6.56 7.91 -22.20
CA GLN A 135 -7.86 8.17 -22.85
C GLN A 135 -8.21 9.67 -22.98
N GLY A 136 -7.22 10.49 -23.31
CA GLY A 136 -7.39 11.94 -23.45
C GLY A 136 -7.45 12.71 -22.12
N VAL A 137 -7.24 12.04 -20.99
CA VAL A 137 -7.18 12.68 -19.66
C VAL A 137 -5.73 12.86 -19.24
N GLU A 138 -5.38 14.07 -18.82
CA GLU A 138 -4.12 14.38 -18.16
C GLU A 138 -4.17 13.90 -16.71
N LEU A 139 -3.23 13.04 -16.30
CA LEU A 139 -3.22 12.42 -14.97
C LEU A 139 -2.40 13.23 -13.95
N GLY A 140 -1.64 14.21 -14.39
CA GLY A 140 -0.81 15.05 -13.53
C GLY A 140 0.25 14.26 -12.75
N ASP A 141 0.49 14.66 -11.51
CA ASP A 141 1.51 14.09 -10.63
C ASP A 141 0.93 13.13 -9.56
N MET A 142 -0.37 12.82 -9.61
CA MET A 142 -1.05 12.01 -8.58
C MET A 142 -1.50 10.64 -9.08
N ALA A 143 -1.36 10.35 -10.35
CA ALA A 143 -1.77 9.09 -10.95
C ALA A 143 -0.91 8.70 -12.14
N VAL A 144 -0.93 7.41 -12.48
CA VAL A 144 -0.27 6.87 -13.68
C VAL A 144 -1.24 5.98 -14.44
N GLY A 145 -1.18 6.07 -15.78
CA GLY A 145 -1.95 5.22 -16.66
C GLY A 145 -1.27 3.88 -16.86
N TYR A 146 -1.97 2.77 -16.59
CA TYR A 146 -1.41 1.44 -16.78
C TYR A 146 -2.18 0.59 -17.80
N TRP A 147 -3.46 0.93 -18.05
CA TRP A 147 -4.30 0.18 -18.97
C TRP A 147 -5.41 1.05 -19.55
N GLY A 148 -5.70 0.88 -20.84
CA GLY A 148 -6.79 1.55 -21.53
C GLY A 148 -7.46 0.63 -22.53
N ASN A 149 -8.78 0.79 -22.70
CA ASN A 149 -9.56 0.18 -23.77
C ASN A 149 -9.80 1.17 -24.88
N GLN A 150 -9.70 0.70 -26.12
CA GLN A 150 -10.22 1.41 -27.28
C GLN A 150 -11.36 0.56 -27.86
N THR A 151 -12.59 1.10 -27.84
CA THR A 151 -13.71 0.54 -28.57
C THR A 151 -13.89 1.33 -29.86
N GLY A 152 -13.65 0.69 -30.99
CA GLY A 152 -13.99 1.23 -32.32
C GLY A 152 -15.40 0.80 -32.69
N LEU A 153 -16.13 1.64 -33.40
CA LEU A 153 -17.25 1.22 -34.23
C LEU A 153 -16.63 0.81 -35.57
N ASP A 154 -16.75 -0.46 -35.93
CA ASP A 154 -16.43 -0.99 -37.25
C ASP A 154 -17.49 -0.55 -38.26
#